data_298fa7f444e9f8ddaea5743370c0fbe1
#
_entry.id   298fa7f444e9f8ddaea5743370c0fbe1
#
_cell.length_a   1.000
_cell.length_b   1.000
_cell.length_c   1.000
_cell.angle_alpha   90.00
_cell.angle_beta   90.00
_cell.angle_gamma   90.00
#
_symmetry.space_group_name_H-M   'P 1'
#
loop_
_entity.id
_entity.type
_entity.pdbx_description
1 polymer ?
#
loop_
_entity_poly.entity_id
_entity_poly.type
_entity_poly.pdbx_seq_one_letter_code
_entity_poly.pdbx_strand_id
1 'polypeptide(L)'
;SMFRSDSATFTDKAVLENNGETILGALNGWNSAEVRNNGKLTVSGNTQFGGRFINNANAKLVGTADIDGTLQNSQGARLIANTVNVNGTLRNFGYMEALDNSTVFGTLENPGEIRLFNTAIGSRGDGNIGTIGNTYTLKATGKTQVSGLIANASGAVAEFTGDDSELTVLSGGVVSNNGTLIADSLVINNGGYFINGDNAQQTFATSPLRLRKVARAVARATEQLKNLTVSEGGSKTN
;
A
#
# COMPACT_ATOMS: atom_id res chain seq x y z
N SER A 1 0.03 27.74 -18.54
CA SER A 1 -1.38 28.12 -18.29
C SER A 1 -1.87 27.52 -17.00
N MET A 2 -2.73 28.24 -16.29
CA MET A 2 -3.38 27.79 -15.06
C MET A 2 -4.88 27.63 -15.31
N PHE A 3 -5.43 26.51 -14.92
CA PHE A 3 -6.86 26.22 -14.96
C PHE A 3 -7.42 25.99 -13.56
N ARG A 4 -8.59 26.55 -13.27
CA ARG A 4 -9.29 26.33 -11.99
C ARG A 4 -10.76 26.00 -12.25
N SER A 5 -11.29 25.05 -11.47
CA SER A 5 -12.70 24.69 -11.43
C SER A 5 -13.07 24.13 -10.06
N ASP A 6 -14.31 24.36 -9.63
CA ASP A 6 -14.82 23.79 -8.36
C ASP A 6 -14.99 22.27 -8.47
N SER A 7 -15.26 21.76 -9.65
CA SER A 7 -15.31 20.32 -9.90
C SER A 7 -15.04 20.02 -11.37
N ALA A 8 -14.56 18.80 -11.61
CA ALA A 8 -14.43 18.24 -12.93
C ALA A 8 -14.99 16.82 -12.93
N THR A 9 -15.95 16.55 -13.80
CA THR A 9 -16.53 15.22 -13.97
C THR A 9 -16.36 14.78 -15.41
N PHE A 10 -15.80 13.62 -15.59
CA PHE A 10 -15.50 13.03 -16.89
C PHE A 10 -16.20 11.67 -16.98
N THR A 11 -16.88 11.44 -18.08
CA THR A 11 -17.60 10.18 -18.36
C THR A 11 -17.14 9.60 -19.70
N ASP A 12 -17.34 8.33 -19.87
CA ASP A 12 -17.08 7.59 -21.09
C ASP A 12 -15.63 7.79 -21.58
N LYS A 13 -15.41 8.20 -22.83
CA LYS A 13 -14.10 8.36 -23.44
C LYS A 13 -13.50 9.76 -23.26
N ALA A 14 -14.03 10.55 -22.32
CA ALA A 14 -13.51 11.89 -22.07
C ALA A 14 -12.06 11.84 -21.57
N VAL A 15 -11.23 12.73 -22.06
CA VAL A 15 -9.81 12.85 -21.68
C VAL A 15 -9.54 14.23 -21.12
N LEU A 16 -8.96 14.30 -19.92
CA LEU A 16 -8.34 15.49 -19.38
C LEU A 16 -6.82 15.35 -19.53
N GLU A 17 -6.21 16.23 -20.29
CA GLU A 17 -4.75 16.34 -20.37
C GLU A 17 -4.29 17.65 -19.73
N ASN A 18 -3.53 17.55 -18.65
CA ASN A 18 -2.95 18.68 -17.94
C ASN A 18 -1.46 18.82 -18.26
N ASN A 19 -1.10 19.81 -19.04
CA ASN A 19 0.29 20.15 -19.37
C ASN A 19 0.78 21.42 -18.62
N GLY A 20 -0.04 21.98 -17.73
CA GLY A 20 0.25 23.19 -16.98
C GLY A 20 -0.05 23.03 -15.49
N GLU A 21 -0.68 24.03 -14.90
CA GLU A 21 -1.19 23.95 -13.53
C GLU A 21 -2.71 23.88 -13.54
N THR A 22 -3.25 22.83 -12.92
CA THR A 22 -4.69 22.62 -12.77
C THR A 22 -5.05 22.48 -11.30
N ILE A 23 -6.07 23.24 -10.86
CA ILE A 23 -6.61 23.19 -9.50
C ILE A 23 -8.09 22.87 -9.60
N LEU A 24 -8.52 21.79 -8.97
CA LEU A 24 -9.90 21.34 -8.94
C LEU A 24 -10.39 21.27 -7.49
N GLY A 25 -11.65 21.61 -7.26
CA GLY A 25 -12.32 21.33 -5.99
C GLY A 25 -12.60 19.84 -5.82
N ALA A 26 -13.08 19.17 -6.87
CA ALA A 26 -13.26 17.72 -6.90
C ALA A 26 -12.93 17.16 -8.28
N LEU A 27 -12.56 15.87 -8.34
CA LEU A 27 -12.27 15.16 -9.59
C LEU A 27 -13.01 13.83 -9.62
N ASN A 28 -13.90 13.65 -10.60
CA ASN A 28 -14.65 12.43 -10.80
C ASN A 28 -14.44 11.92 -12.22
N GLY A 29 -14.08 10.66 -12.36
CA GLY A 29 -13.91 10.00 -13.66
C GLY A 29 -14.53 8.61 -13.66
N TRP A 30 -15.44 8.37 -14.60
CA TRP A 30 -16.20 7.14 -14.67
C TRP A 30 -15.98 6.41 -15.99
N ASN A 31 -16.23 5.10 -16.00
CA ASN A 31 -16.12 4.25 -17.17
C ASN A 31 -14.72 4.31 -17.82
N SER A 32 -14.64 4.72 -19.07
CA SER A 32 -13.42 4.80 -19.85
C SER A 32 -12.77 6.21 -19.83
N ALA A 33 -13.17 7.08 -18.89
CA ALA A 33 -12.56 8.39 -18.74
C ALA A 33 -11.06 8.28 -18.45
N GLU A 34 -10.27 9.22 -18.97
CA GLU A 34 -8.84 9.25 -18.74
C GLU A 34 -8.37 10.63 -18.27
N VAL A 35 -7.52 10.64 -17.24
CA VAL A 35 -6.78 11.83 -16.81
C VAL A 35 -5.30 11.59 -17.01
N ARG A 36 -4.64 12.50 -17.74
CA ARG A 36 -3.18 12.55 -17.91
C ARG A 36 -2.65 13.83 -17.30
N ASN A 37 -1.89 13.67 -16.23
CA ASN A 37 -1.24 14.80 -15.59
C ASN A 37 0.24 14.85 -15.97
N ASN A 38 0.61 15.76 -16.86
CA ASN A 38 1.98 16.05 -17.28
C ASN A 38 2.52 17.33 -16.64
N GLY A 39 1.74 17.98 -15.79
CA GLY A 39 2.08 19.21 -15.10
C GLY A 39 1.81 19.15 -13.60
N LYS A 40 1.27 20.21 -13.04
CA LYS A 40 0.88 20.27 -11.64
C LYS A 40 -0.63 20.14 -11.50
N LEU A 41 -1.10 19.09 -10.84
CA LEU A 41 -2.51 18.89 -10.52
C LEU A 41 -2.72 18.98 -9.00
N THR A 42 -3.69 19.79 -8.59
CA THR A 42 -4.15 19.83 -7.21
C THR A 42 -5.65 19.59 -7.17
N VAL A 43 -6.10 18.59 -6.43
CA VAL A 43 -7.52 18.37 -6.14
C VAL A 43 -7.73 18.62 -4.65
N SER A 44 -8.52 19.66 -4.33
CA SER A 44 -8.70 20.12 -2.93
C SER A 44 -9.70 19.26 -2.15
N GLY A 45 -10.65 18.66 -2.83
CA GLY A 45 -11.65 17.75 -2.27
C GLY A 45 -11.43 16.32 -2.71
N ASN A 46 -12.50 15.56 -2.80
CA ASN A 46 -12.42 14.14 -3.12
C ASN A 46 -12.11 13.89 -4.60
N THR A 47 -11.39 12.79 -4.80
CA THR A 47 -11.14 12.22 -6.12
C THR A 47 -11.77 10.84 -6.17
N GLN A 48 -12.65 10.59 -7.13
CA GLN A 48 -13.22 9.28 -7.39
C GLN A 48 -12.97 8.88 -8.84
N PHE A 49 -12.29 7.78 -9.06
CA PHE A 49 -11.83 7.44 -10.40
C PHE A 49 -12.07 5.96 -10.76
N GLY A 50 -13.08 5.73 -11.58
CA GLY A 50 -13.40 4.41 -12.16
C GLY A 50 -12.73 4.16 -13.51
N GLY A 51 -12.14 5.19 -14.12
CA GLY A 51 -11.41 5.10 -15.38
C GLY A 51 -9.90 4.93 -15.23
N ARG A 52 -9.11 5.69 -16.00
CA ARG A 52 -7.64 5.64 -15.97
C ARG A 52 -7.04 6.99 -15.61
N PHE A 53 -6.29 7.03 -14.51
CA PHE A 53 -5.53 8.20 -14.10
C PHE A 53 -4.03 7.94 -14.24
N ILE A 54 -3.34 8.72 -15.06
CA ILE A 54 -1.90 8.66 -15.28
C ILE A 54 -1.28 9.95 -14.74
N ASN A 55 -0.44 9.82 -13.73
CA ASN A 55 0.37 10.92 -13.22
C ASN A 55 1.80 10.81 -13.74
N ASN A 56 2.20 11.70 -14.63
CA ASN A 56 3.55 11.79 -15.18
C ASN A 56 4.39 12.90 -14.53
N ALA A 57 3.80 13.68 -13.62
CA ALA A 57 4.47 14.80 -12.97
C ALA A 57 4.03 14.93 -11.49
N ASN A 58 3.54 16.08 -11.06
CA ASN A 58 3.18 16.30 -9.68
C ASN A 58 1.65 16.31 -9.50
N ALA A 59 1.12 15.42 -8.68
CA ALA A 59 -0.27 15.42 -8.28
C ALA A 59 -0.41 15.50 -6.75
N LYS A 60 -1.35 16.33 -6.28
CA LYS A 60 -1.75 16.41 -4.87
C LYS A 60 -3.26 16.24 -4.76
N LEU A 61 -3.68 15.20 -4.04
CA LEU A 61 -5.08 14.84 -3.78
C LEU A 61 -5.35 15.07 -2.29
N VAL A 62 -6.00 16.19 -1.94
CA VAL A 62 -6.11 16.62 -0.54
C VAL A 62 -7.23 15.88 0.19
N GLY A 63 -8.31 15.53 -0.48
CA GLY A 63 -9.39 14.73 0.09
C GLY A 63 -9.13 13.23 0.01
N THR A 64 -10.18 12.46 0.04
CA THR A 64 -10.13 11.02 -0.18
C THR A 64 -9.98 10.74 -1.68
N ALA A 65 -9.04 9.86 -2.02
CA ALA A 65 -8.84 9.35 -3.37
C ALA A 65 -9.34 7.90 -3.46
N ASP A 66 -10.51 7.72 -4.02
CA ASP A 66 -11.11 6.41 -4.29
C ASP A 66 -10.73 5.96 -5.71
N ILE A 67 -9.90 4.93 -5.80
CA ILE A 67 -9.40 4.38 -7.05
C ILE A 67 -10.14 3.09 -7.37
N ASP A 68 -11.24 3.20 -8.09
CA ASP A 68 -12.05 2.06 -8.53
C ASP A 68 -11.56 1.49 -9.88
N GLY A 69 -10.92 2.33 -10.70
CA GLY A 69 -10.29 1.96 -11.97
C GLY A 69 -8.78 1.75 -11.84
N THR A 70 -7.99 2.41 -12.68
CA THR A 70 -6.53 2.32 -12.69
C THR A 70 -5.89 3.67 -12.43
N LEU A 71 -5.02 3.75 -11.42
CA LEU A 71 -4.10 4.86 -11.21
C LEU A 71 -2.68 4.39 -11.48
N GLN A 72 -1.97 5.11 -12.34
CA GLN A 72 -0.54 4.93 -12.59
C GLN A 72 0.22 6.19 -12.18
N ASN A 73 1.16 6.05 -11.25
CA ASN A 73 2.13 7.08 -10.93
C ASN A 73 3.44 6.73 -11.63
N SER A 74 3.79 7.45 -12.67
CA SER A 74 4.90 7.14 -13.57
C SER A 74 6.26 7.34 -12.90
N GLN A 75 7.31 6.77 -13.48
CA GLN A 75 8.68 6.97 -13.01
C GLN A 75 9.05 8.47 -13.02
N GLY A 76 9.65 8.94 -11.94
CA GLY A 76 9.98 10.35 -11.73
C GLY A 76 8.80 11.24 -11.31
N ALA A 77 7.57 10.74 -11.37
CA ALA A 77 6.39 11.46 -10.92
C ALA A 77 6.23 11.42 -9.40
N ARG A 78 5.56 12.43 -8.85
CA ARG A 78 5.21 12.52 -7.43
C ARG A 78 3.71 12.59 -7.24
N LEU A 79 3.17 11.68 -6.45
CA LEU A 79 1.78 11.67 -6.01
C LEU A 79 1.73 11.80 -4.50
N ILE A 80 1.04 12.82 -4.01
CA ILE A 80 0.71 12.96 -2.58
C ILE A 80 -0.79 12.93 -2.44
N ALA A 81 -1.30 12.09 -1.56
CA ALA A 81 -2.70 12.04 -1.21
C ALA A 81 -2.88 12.05 0.31
N ASN A 82 -4.01 12.54 0.81
CA ASN A 82 -4.31 12.33 2.22
C ASN A 82 -4.74 10.88 2.44
N THR A 83 -5.94 10.53 2.07
CA THR A 83 -6.47 9.16 2.16
C THR A 83 -6.49 8.51 0.79
N VAL A 84 -6.10 7.26 0.70
CA VAL A 84 -6.14 6.49 -0.55
C VAL A 84 -6.87 5.18 -0.34
N ASN A 85 -7.93 4.96 -1.10
CA ASN A 85 -8.68 3.72 -1.15
C ASN A 85 -8.47 3.06 -2.51
N VAL A 86 -7.72 1.98 -2.54
CA VAL A 86 -7.45 1.21 -3.76
C VAL A 86 -8.46 0.08 -3.86
N ASN A 87 -9.47 0.25 -4.68
CA ASN A 87 -10.48 -0.76 -4.98
C ASN A 87 -10.20 -1.47 -6.32
N GLY A 88 -9.64 -0.73 -7.27
CA GLY A 88 -9.15 -1.21 -8.55
C GLY A 88 -7.64 -1.49 -8.52
N THR A 89 -6.88 -0.85 -9.42
CA THR A 89 -5.44 -1.05 -9.54
C THR A 89 -4.68 0.26 -9.36
N LEU A 90 -3.70 0.26 -8.47
CA LEU A 90 -2.71 1.33 -8.34
C LEU A 90 -1.33 0.80 -8.69
N ARG A 91 -0.63 1.46 -9.63
CA ARG A 91 0.75 1.16 -10.04
C ARG A 91 1.64 2.34 -9.75
N ASN A 92 2.56 2.19 -8.80
CA ASN A 92 3.48 3.24 -8.41
C ASN A 92 4.90 2.98 -8.90
N PHE A 93 5.30 3.61 -10.01
CA PHE A 93 6.68 3.57 -10.53
C PHE A 93 7.52 4.76 -10.02
N GLY A 94 6.90 5.78 -9.45
CA GLY A 94 7.53 7.00 -8.95
C GLY A 94 7.56 7.05 -7.43
N TYR A 95 7.35 8.23 -6.90
CA TYR A 95 7.16 8.47 -5.47
C TYR A 95 5.69 8.68 -5.15
N MET A 96 5.15 7.95 -4.19
CA MET A 96 3.81 8.15 -3.68
C MET A 96 3.81 8.23 -2.16
N GLU A 97 2.96 9.09 -1.61
CA GLU A 97 2.77 9.24 -0.16
C GLU A 97 1.29 9.41 0.16
N ALA A 98 0.78 8.56 1.06
CA ALA A 98 -0.52 8.70 1.68
C ALA A 98 -0.31 9.18 3.12
N LEU A 99 -0.91 10.35 3.45
CA LEU A 99 -0.66 11.05 4.72
C LEU A 99 -1.61 10.63 5.84
N ASP A 100 -2.70 9.93 5.51
CA ASP A 100 -3.74 9.49 6.44
C ASP A 100 -4.15 8.05 6.12
N ASN A 101 -5.14 7.54 6.85
CA ASN A 101 -5.62 6.17 6.74
C ASN A 101 -5.86 5.75 5.30
N SER A 102 -5.38 4.57 4.93
CA SER A 102 -5.50 4.05 3.58
C SER A 102 -6.02 2.62 3.57
N THR A 103 -6.71 2.25 2.50
CA THR A 103 -7.21 0.89 2.34
C THR A 103 -6.79 0.31 1.00
N VAL A 104 -6.48 -0.98 0.98
CA VAL A 104 -6.19 -1.72 -0.25
C VAL A 104 -7.09 -2.95 -0.29
N PHE A 105 -8.15 -2.86 -1.07
CA PHE A 105 -9.07 -3.96 -1.37
C PHE A 105 -8.88 -4.52 -2.79
N GLY A 106 -8.24 -3.75 -3.65
CA GLY A 106 -7.81 -4.16 -4.98
C GLY A 106 -6.30 -4.48 -5.03
N THR A 107 -5.62 -4.07 -6.09
CA THR A 107 -4.21 -4.36 -6.31
C THR A 107 -3.37 -3.08 -6.23
N LEU A 108 -2.33 -3.10 -5.40
CA LEU A 108 -1.29 -2.09 -5.36
C LEU A 108 0.03 -2.73 -5.80
N GLU A 109 0.56 -2.32 -6.94
CA GLU A 109 1.87 -2.71 -7.47
C GLU A 109 2.86 -1.57 -7.22
N ASN A 110 3.96 -1.85 -6.49
CA ASN A 110 4.94 -0.82 -6.11
C ASN A 110 6.35 -1.13 -6.61
N PRO A 111 6.66 -0.87 -7.87
CA PRO A 111 8.04 -0.83 -8.37
C PRO A 111 8.80 0.48 -8.05
N GLY A 112 8.17 1.45 -7.41
CA GLY A 112 8.75 2.71 -6.95
C GLY A 112 8.82 2.81 -5.43
N GLU A 113 8.93 4.04 -4.91
CA GLU A 113 8.85 4.29 -3.47
C GLU A 113 7.42 4.66 -3.08
N ILE A 114 6.86 3.96 -2.10
CA ILE A 114 5.56 4.29 -1.52
C ILE A 114 5.65 4.44 0.00
N ARG A 115 4.97 5.45 0.52
CA ARG A 115 4.78 5.67 1.96
C ARG A 115 3.30 5.65 2.29
N LEU A 116 2.94 4.83 3.25
CA LEU A 116 1.56 4.63 3.70
C LEU A 116 1.45 4.91 5.19
N PHE A 117 0.27 5.32 5.63
CA PHE A 117 -0.04 5.53 7.02
C PHE A 117 -1.32 4.77 7.39
N ASN A 118 -1.34 4.08 8.55
CA ASN A 118 -2.49 3.34 9.08
C ASN A 118 -3.24 2.54 7.99
N THR A 119 -2.59 1.53 7.43
CA THR A 119 -3.08 0.87 6.23
C THR A 119 -3.83 -0.42 6.54
N ALA A 120 -5.00 -0.60 5.94
CA ALA A 120 -5.73 -1.86 5.96
C ALA A 120 -5.68 -2.54 4.58
N ILE A 121 -5.20 -3.78 4.55
CA ILE A 121 -5.18 -4.61 3.33
C ILE A 121 -6.13 -5.79 3.55
N GLY A 122 -7.17 -5.90 2.73
CA GLY A 122 -8.19 -6.89 3.01
C GLY A 122 -9.13 -7.20 1.85
N SER A 123 -10.26 -7.82 2.17
CA SER A 123 -11.32 -8.13 1.22
C SER A 123 -12.58 -7.32 1.55
N ARG A 124 -13.29 -6.89 0.52
CA ARG A 124 -14.63 -6.30 0.65
C ARG A 124 -15.75 -7.34 0.78
N GLY A 125 -15.44 -8.63 0.70
CA GLY A 125 -16.44 -9.70 0.72
C GLY A 125 -17.01 -10.05 -0.67
N ASP A 126 -16.50 -9.40 -1.73
CA ASP A 126 -16.83 -9.68 -3.14
C ASP A 126 -15.94 -10.77 -3.77
N GLY A 127 -15.10 -11.41 -2.97
CA GLY A 127 -14.12 -12.41 -3.42
C GLY A 127 -12.77 -11.83 -3.84
N ASN A 128 -12.65 -10.53 -4.00
CA ASN A 128 -11.38 -9.88 -4.26
C ASN A 128 -10.56 -9.77 -2.97
N ILE A 129 -9.29 -10.09 -3.06
CA ILE A 129 -8.34 -10.02 -1.95
C ILE A 129 -7.40 -8.85 -2.22
N GLY A 130 -7.39 -7.87 -1.32
CA GLY A 130 -6.47 -6.75 -1.38
C GLY A 130 -5.03 -7.23 -1.38
N THR A 131 -4.25 -6.75 -2.34
CA THR A 131 -2.88 -7.19 -2.54
C THR A 131 -1.93 -6.01 -2.66
N ILE A 132 -0.82 -6.04 -1.92
CA ILE A 132 0.33 -5.17 -2.14
C ILE A 132 1.48 -6.02 -2.68
N GLY A 133 1.90 -5.76 -3.92
CA GLY A 133 3.12 -6.30 -4.51
C GLY A 133 4.23 -5.26 -4.46
N ASN A 134 5.20 -5.44 -3.56
CA ASN A 134 6.34 -4.53 -3.43
C ASN A 134 7.57 -5.11 -4.12
N THR A 135 8.09 -4.39 -5.11
CA THR A 135 9.31 -4.77 -5.83
C THR A 135 10.44 -3.75 -5.66
N TYR A 136 10.21 -2.68 -4.88
CA TYR A 136 11.26 -1.71 -4.55
C TYR A 136 11.16 -1.27 -3.08
N THR A 137 10.52 -0.14 -2.76
CA THR A 137 10.47 0.36 -1.38
C THR A 137 9.04 0.63 -0.93
N LEU A 138 8.62 -0.07 0.10
CA LEU A 138 7.37 0.16 0.84
C LEU A 138 7.73 0.62 2.25
N LYS A 139 7.26 1.81 2.66
CA LYS A 139 7.33 2.28 4.03
C LYS A 139 5.92 2.48 4.57
N ALA A 140 5.64 1.89 5.70
CA ALA A 140 4.36 2.08 6.38
C ALA A 140 4.61 2.48 7.83
N THR A 141 3.91 3.53 8.28
CA THR A 141 3.94 4.00 9.67
C THR A 141 2.56 3.85 10.29
N GLY A 142 2.51 3.82 11.62
CA GLY A 142 1.29 3.53 12.35
C GLY A 142 0.86 2.07 12.20
N LYS A 143 -0.44 1.79 12.25
CA LYS A 143 -0.96 0.42 12.27
C LYS A 143 -1.23 -0.09 10.86
N THR A 144 -0.55 -1.17 10.47
CA THR A 144 -0.82 -1.90 9.23
C THR A 144 -1.51 -3.22 9.54
N GLN A 145 -2.73 -3.40 9.05
CA GLN A 145 -3.54 -4.61 9.25
C GLN A 145 -3.68 -5.37 7.93
N VAL A 146 -3.37 -6.66 7.94
CA VAL A 146 -3.35 -7.50 6.75
C VAL A 146 -4.30 -8.68 6.92
N SER A 147 -5.45 -8.63 6.28
CA SER A 147 -6.32 -9.78 6.02
C SER A 147 -6.28 -10.22 4.54
N GLY A 148 -5.51 -9.50 3.71
CA GLY A 148 -5.18 -9.80 2.33
C GLY A 148 -3.75 -10.30 2.17
N LEU A 149 -3.03 -9.81 1.15
CA LEU A 149 -1.68 -10.22 0.83
C LEU A 149 -0.71 -9.03 0.78
N ILE A 150 0.43 -9.15 1.46
CA ILE A 150 1.64 -8.37 1.14
C ILE A 150 2.68 -9.32 0.59
N ALA A 151 3.16 -9.06 -0.61
CA ALA A 151 4.26 -9.77 -1.24
C ALA A 151 5.46 -8.83 -1.41
N ASN A 152 6.51 -9.04 -0.63
CA ASN A 152 7.77 -8.30 -0.73
C ASN A 152 8.77 -9.13 -1.53
N ALA A 153 9.10 -8.67 -2.74
CA ALA A 153 9.93 -9.39 -3.69
C ALA A 153 11.42 -9.42 -3.27
N SER A 154 12.19 -10.29 -3.89
CA SER A 154 13.65 -10.33 -3.71
C SER A 154 14.27 -8.99 -4.11
N GLY A 155 15.17 -8.47 -3.27
CA GLY A 155 15.80 -7.16 -3.44
C GLY A 155 14.94 -5.96 -3.01
N ALA A 156 13.66 -6.15 -2.75
CA ALA A 156 12.77 -5.11 -2.27
C ALA A 156 12.89 -4.92 -0.75
N VAL A 157 12.53 -3.73 -0.28
CA VAL A 157 12.49 -3.37 1.14
C VAL A 157 11.07 -3.03 1.55
N ALA A 158 10.58 -3.64 2.63
CA ALA A 158 9.33 -3.30 3.28
C ALA A 158 9.61 -2.91 4.75
N GLU A 159 9.33 -1.66 5.09
CA GLU A 159 9.54 -1.09 6.42
C GLU A 159 8.20 -0.76 7.08
N PHE A 160 7.99 -1.25 8.30
CA PHE A 160 6.84 -0.98 9.16
C PHE A 160 7.35 -0.41 10.48
N THR A 161 7.81 0.85 10.43
CA THR A 161 8.57 1.48 11.51
C THR A 161 8.06 2.89 11.80
N GLY A 162 8.36 3.41 12.98
CA GLY A 162 7.97 4.73 13.46
C GLY A 162 7.06 4.64 14.68
N ASP A 163 6.65 5.80 15.18
CA ASP A 163 5.83 5.88 16.39
C ASP A 163 4.55 5.03 16.25
N ASP A 164 4.31 4.17 17.26
CA ASP A 164 3.16 3.25 17.32
C ASP A 164 3.01 2.29 16.13
N SER A 165 4.08 2.07 15.34
CA SER A 165 4.02 1.19 14.19
C SER A 165 3.88 -0.28 14.59
N GLU A 166 2.87 -0.92 14.01
CA GLU A 166 2.58 -2.34 14.19
C GLU A 166 2.12 -2.96 12.88
N LEU A 167 2.78 -4.03 12.47
CA LEU A 167 2.31 -4.91 11.40
C LEU A 167 1.50 -6.06 12.00
N THR A 168 0.19 -6.06 11.81
CA THR A 168 -0.70 -7.11 12.30
C THR A 168 -1.20 -7.96 11.14
N VAL A 169 -0.89 -9.26 11.16
CA VAL A 169 -1.43 -10.24 10.21
C VAL A 169 -2.67 -10.88 10.81
N LEU A 170 -3.83 -10.56 10.24
CA LEU A 170 -5.13 -11.04 10.68
C LEU A 170 -5.42 -12.44 10.12
N SER A 171 -6.52 -13.05 10.57
CA SER A 171 -6.99 -14.32 10.02
C SER A 171 -7.20 -14.23 8.51
N GLY A 172 -6.67 -15.20 7.76
CA GLY A 172 -6.67 -15.22 6.30
C GLY A 172 -5.60 -14.34 5.64
N GLY A 173 -4.99 -13.42 6.39
CA GLY A 173 -3.94 -12.55 5.88
C GLY A 173 -2.62 -13.28 5.68
N VAL A 174 -1.85 -12.84 4.68
CA VAL A 174 -0.54 -13.38 4.34
C VAL A 174 0.46 -12.26 4.16
N VAL A 175 1.61 -12.35 4.81
CA VAL A 175 2.79 -11.53 4.51
C VAL A 175 3.88 -12.47 4.01
N SER A 176 4.23 -12.36 2.74
CA SER A 176 5.29 -13.13 2.08
C SER A 176 6.50 -12.22 1.85
N ASN A 177 7.61 -12.53 2.48
CA ASN A 177 8.85 -11.77 2.36
C ASN A 177 9.92 -12.58 1.67
N ASN A 178 10.37 -12.13 0.49
CA ASN A 178 11.52 -12.65 -0.24
C ASN A 178 12.67 -11.62 -0.33
N GLY A 179 12.44 -10.42 0.19
CA GLY A 179 13.41 -9.32 0.26
C GLY A 179 13.83 -9.01 1.69
N THR A 180 13.89 -7.73 2.02
CA THR A 180 14.14 -7.23 3.38
C THR A 180 12.84 -6.74 3.99
N LEU A 181 12.48 -7.23 5.18
CA LEU A 181 11.37 -6.75 5.98
C LEU A 181 11.89 -6.22 7.32
N ILE A 182 11.53 -4.99 7.64
CA ILE A 182 11.87 -4.32 8.90
C ILE A 182 10.55 -3.93 9.55
N ALA A 183 10.33 -4.31 10.80
CA ALA A 183 9.15 -3.91 11.55
C ALA A 183 9.50 -3.65 13.02
N ASP A 184 8.91 -2.62 13.62
CA ASP A 184 9.05 -2.38 15.05
C ASP A 184 8.25 -3.41 15.85
N SER A 185 7.07 -3.76 15.38
CA SER A 185 6.22 -4.78 15.97
C SER A 185 5.57 -5.64 14.89
N LEU A 186 5.63 -6.97 15.07
CA LEU A 186 4.89 -7.92 14.24
C LEU A 186 3.96 -8.74 15.12
N VAL A 187 2.66 -8.69 14.81
CA VAL A 187 1.62 -9.50 15.46
C VAL A 187 0.99 -10.42 14.45
N ILE A 188 0.96 -11.72 14.72
CA ILE A 188 0.30 -12.70 13.87
C ILE A 188 -0.88 -13.29 14.65
N ASN A 189 -2.09 -13.04 14.17
CA ASN A 189 -3.31 -13.58 14.76
C ASN A 189 -3.55 -15.03 14.29
N ASN A 190 -4.44 -15.72 14.97
CA ASN A 190 -4.83 -17.07 14.57
C ASN A 190 -5.37 -17.07 13.13
N GLY A 191 -4.81 -17.96 12.29
CA GLY A 191 -5.15 -18.04 10.87
C GLY A 191 -4.45 -17.01 9.97
N GLY A 192 -3.58 -16.15 10.51
CA GLY A 192 -2.66 -15.32 9.74
C GLY A 192 -1.35 -16.05 9.43
N TYR A 193 -0.67 -15.68 8.36
CA TYR A 193 0.57 -16.31 7.92
C TYR A 193 1.65 -15.28 7.64
N PHE A 194 2.84 -15.53 8.18
CA PHE A 194 4.07 -14.86 7.79
C PHE A 194 5.00 -15.90 7.15
N ILE A 195 5.39 -15.66 5.90
CA ILE A 195 6.22 -16.57 5.11
C ILE A 195 7.50 -15.83 4.75
N ASN A 196 8.64 -16.38 5.13
CA ASN A 196 9.94 -15.82 4.81
C ASN A 196 10.66 -16.74 3.82
N GLY A 197 11.13 -16.20 2.71
CA GLY A 197 11.88 -16.96 1.71
C GLY A 197 13.30 -17.29 2.17
N ASP A 198 13.97 -18.22 1.49
CA ASP A 198 15.26 -18.75 1.92
C ASP A 198 16.37 -17.70 2.05
N ASN A 199 16.36 -16.65 1.21
CA ASN A 199 17.34 -15.56 1.22
C ASN A 199 16.78 -14.24 1.75
N ALA A 200 15.56 -14.25 2.30
CA ALA A 200 14.93 -13.07 2.83
C ALA A 200 15.59 -12.62 4.14
N GLN A 201 15.64 -11.31 4.33
CA GLN A 201 16.12 -10.71 5.57
C GLN A 201 14.93 -10.16 6.36
N GLN A 202 15.02 -10.25 7.68
CA GLN A 202 14.02 -9.69 8.57
C GLN A 202 14.70 -9.07 9.80
N THR A 203 14.21 -7.92 10.21
CA THR A 203 14.68 -7.22 11.40
C THR A 203 13.47 -6.71 12.18
N PHE A 204 13.41 -7.04 13.45
CA PHE A 204 12.41 -6.54 14.39
C PHE A 204 13.15 -5.68 15.43
N ALA A 205 12.83 -4.37 15.51
CA ALA A 205 13.70 -3.41 16.18
C ALA A 205 13.77 -3.58 17.70
N THR A 206 12.66 -3.87 18.38
CA THR A 206 12.67 -3.95 19.87
C THR A 206 11.55 -4.77 20.46
N SER A 207 10.55 -5.16 19.72
CA SER A 207 9.40 -5.89 20.25
C SER A 207 9.44 -7.34 19.87
N PRO A 208 9.24 -8.21 20.85
CA PRO A 208 9.16 -9.65 20.57
C PRO A 208 7.98 -9.93 19.66
N LEU A 209 8.17 -10.85 18.74
CA LEU A 209 7.10 -11.45 17.95
C LEU A 209 5.97 -11.88 18.91
N ARG A 210 4.85 -11.18 18.90
CA ARG A 210 3.69 -11.56 19.70
C ARG A 210 2.83 -12.53 18.90
N LEU A 211 3.04 -13.83 19.15
CA LEU A 211 2.16 -14.87 18.64
C LEU A 211 0.90 -14.93 19.53
N ARG A 212 -0.21 -14.40 19.05
CA ARG A 212 -1.50 -14.57 19.73
C ARG A 212 -2.15 -15.87 19.24
N LYS A 213 -2.16 -16.89 20.10
CA LYS A 213 -2.77 -18.23 19.94
C LYS A 213 -2.69 -18.81 18.51
N VAL A 214 -1.77 -19.78 18.37
CA VAL A 214 -1.69 -20.72 17.25
C VAL A 214 -1.67 -20.06 15.85
N ALA A 215 -0.71 -19.16 15.62
CA ALA A 215 -0.29 -18.85 14.27
C ALA A 215 0.62 -19.99 13.78
N ARG A 216 0.26 -20.62 12.67
CA ARG A 216 1.20 -21.46 11.94
C ARG A 216 2.06 -20.52 11.09
N ALA A 217 3.23 -20.13 11.61
CA ALA A 217 4.30 -19.64 10.76
C ALA A 217 4.76 -20.83 9.92
N VAL A 218 4.35 -20.90 8.67
CA VAL A 218 4.92 -21.86 7.72
C VAL A 218 6.22 -21.26 7.24
N ALA A 219 7.26 -21.33 8.05
CA ALA A 219 8.61 -21.11 7.60
C ALA A 219 9.01 -22.31 6.74
N ARG A 220 9.22 -22.13 5.46
CA ARG A 220 10.08 -23.02 4.70
C ARG A 220 11.50 -22.70 5.12
N ALA A 221 12.03 -23.53 5.95
CA ALA A 221 13.37 -23.74 6.47
C ALA A 221 13.43 -23.56 7.99
N THR A 222 13.48 -24.67 8.66
CA THR A 222 13.62 -24.85 10.11
C THR A 222 14.92 -24.24 10.67
N GLU A 223 15.84 -23.77 9.84
CA GLU A 223 17.13 -23.22 10.27
C GLU A 223 17.15 -21.70 10.43
N GLN A 224 16.27 -20.95 9.82
CA GLN A 224 16.28 -19.48 9.93
C GLN A 224 15.59 -18.95 11.20
N LEU A 225 14.84 -19.79 11.92
CA LEU A 225 14.27 -19.46 13.24
C LEU A 225 15.33 -19.29 14.34
N LYS A 226 16.60 -19.63 14.09
CA LYS A 226 17.69 -19.50 15.08
C LYS A 226 17.98 -18.04 15.47
N ASN A 227 17.55 -17.06 14.71
CA ASN A 227 17.81 -15.64 14.95
C ASN A 227 16.55 -14.87 15.42
N LEU A 228 15.42 -15.54 15.65
CA LEU A 228 14.24 -14.91 16.23
C LEU A 228 14.40 -14.85 17.76
N THR A 229 14.46 -13.65 18.30
CA THR A 229 14.33 -13.44 19.73
C THR A 229 12.85 -13.56 20.10
N VAL A 230 12.45 -14.67 20.67
CA VAL A 230 11.11 -14.87 21.25
C VAL A 230 11.17 -14.38 22.69
N SER A 231 10.32 -13.42 23.08
CA SER A 231 10.25 -12.98 24.49
C SER A 231 9.69 -14.08 25.40
N GLU A 232 10.13 -14.03 26.66
CA GLU A 232 9.78 -14.97 27.71
C GLU A 232 8.27 -15.27 27.74
N GLY A 233 7.91 -16.54 27.57
CA GLY A 233 6.54 -17.06 27.56
C GLY A 233 6.24 -18.03 26.43
N GLY A 234 7.08 -18.13 25.41
CA GLY A 234 6.98 -19.10 24.33
C GLY A 234 7.88 -20.31 24.58
N SER A 235 7.31 -21.45 24.90
CA SER A 235 8.03 -22.73 25.03
C SER A 235 8.71 -23.08 23.71
N LYS A 236 10.04 -23.22 23.70
CA LYS A 236 10.75 -23.91 22.63
C LYS A 236 10.33 -25.39 22.73
N THR A 237 9.57 -25.88 21.79
CA THR A 237 9.49 -27.32 21.54
C THR A 237 10.56 -27.68 20.51
N ASN A 238 11.50 -28.51 20.91
CA ASN A 238 12.47 -29.16 20.04
C ASN A 238 11.79 -29.99 18.95
#